data_39d3763cecb4264f04f80538faa4b470
#
_entry.id   39d3763cecb4264f04f80538faa4b470
#
_cell.length_a   1.000
_cell.length_b   1.000
_cell.length_c   1.000
_cell.angle_alpha   90.00
_cell.angle_beta   90.00
_cell.angle_gamma   90.00
#
_symmetry.space_group_name_H-M   'P 1'
#
loop_
_entity.id
_entity.type
_entity.pdbx_description
1 polymer ?
#
loop_
_entity_poly.entity_id
_entity_poly.type
_entity_poly.pdbx_seq_one_letter_code
_entity_poly.pdbx_strand_id
1 'polypeptide(L)'
;LRSRGLGDVYKRQMKRIGVDLVDEHYYMAPDWFFANAARYDDYDRKGPKVFAGEYASHDHPTGKANNFLAALSEAAFMTGLERNADVVRLATYAPLFAHVDAWQWNPDLIWFDNLRMMRTPNYYVQQMYGMNAGTDVLNLQMDGKPVTGQDSLYASAVLDAPTGEVILKLVNAGSRSEKVQIEFSGLKKRQLVSG
;
A
#
# COMPACT_ATOMS: atom_id res chain seq x y z
N LEU A 1 14.19 22.48 -5.99
CA LEU A 1 14.88 21.28 -6.46
C LEU A 1 13.97 20.09 -6.19
N ARG A 2 13.43 19.51 -7.26
CA ARG A 2 12.53 18.35 -7.15
C ARG A 2 13.32 17.16 -6.62
N SER A 3 12.82 16.50 -5.60
CA SER A 3 13.41 15.32 -4.91
C SER A 3 13.72 14.11 -5.81
N ARG A 4 13.32 14.12 -7.08
CA ARG A 4 13.65 13.10 -8.07
C ARG A 4 15.16 12.84 -8.20
N GLY A 5 16.00 13.87 -8.10
CA GLY A 5 17.44 13.72 -8.26
C GLY A 5 18.15 12.98 -7.13
N LEU A 6 17.73 13.18 -5.88
CA LEU A 6 18.35 12.53 -4.71
C LEU A 6 17.99 11.04 -4.63
N GLY A 7 16.75 10.66 -4.93
CA GLY A 7 16.34 9.26 -4.99
C GLY A 7 17.10 8.45 -6.04
N ASP A 8 17.35 9.02 -7.22
CA ASP A 8 18.07 8.34 -8.29
C ASP A 8 19.58 8.23 -8.00
N VAL A 9 20.17 9.23 -7.31
CA VAL A 9 21.56 9.17 -6.85
C VAL A 9 21.72 8.09 -5.78
N TYR A 10 20.82 8.05 -4.81
CA TYR A 10 20.82 7.08 -3.74
C TYR A 10 20.67 5.64 -4.28
N LYS A 11 19.71 5.38 -5.17
CA LYS A 11 19.52 4.08 -5.81
C LYS A 11 20.75 3.61 -6.58
N ARG A 12 21.39 4.52 -7.34
CA ARG A 12 22.62 4.21 -8.05
C ARG A 12 23.77 3.88 -7.12
N GLN A 13 23.89 4.59 -5.99
CA GLN A 13 24.90 4.30 -4.97
C GLN A 13 24.66 2.92 -4.35
N MET A 14 23.42 2.59 -3.97
CA MET A 14 23.06 1.30 -3.38
C MET A 14 23.33 0.14 -4.34
N LYS A 15 22.97 0.30 -5.62
CA LYS A 15 23.32 -0.68 -6.67
C LYS A 15 24.85 -0.85 -6.82
N ARG A 16 25.62 0.24 -6.74
CA ARG A 16 27.07 0.22 -6.91
C ARG A 16 27.79 -0.46 -5.77
N ILE A 17 27.29 -0.36 -4.54
CA ILE A 17 27.86 -1.04 -3.36
C ILE A 17 27.33 -2.46 -3.18
N GLY A 18 26.40 -2.93 -4.04
CA GLY A 18 25.94 -4.31 -4.08
C GLY A 18 25.03 -4.71 -2.92
N VAL A 19 24.20 -3.80 -2.40
CA VAL A 19 23.20 -4.15 -1.38
C VAL A 19 22.03 -4.90 -2.01
N ASP A 20 21.50 -5.88 -1.28
CA ASP A 20 20.35 -6.68 -1.72
C ASP A 20 19.01 -6.01 -1.41
N LEU A 21 18.94 -5.22 -0.34
CA LEU A 21 17.73 -4.60 0.18
C LEU A 21 17.99 -3.14 0.57
N VAL A 22 17.07 -2.26 0.24
CA VAL A 22 17.08 -0.84 0.60
C VAL A 22 15.86 -0.55 1.44
N ASP A 23 16.05 0.13 2.56
CA ASP A 23 14.98 0.60 3.42
C ASP A 23 14.51 1.99 2.94
N GLU A 24 13.20 2.13 2.68
CA GLU A 24 12.58 3.38 2.24
C GLU A 24 11.49 3.80 3.23
N HIS A 25 11.49 5.08 3.64
CA HIS A 25 10.55 5.64 4.60
C HIS A 25 9.69 6.75 3.96
N TYR A 26 8.38 6.77 4.26
CA TYR A 26 7.42 7.71 3.67
C TYR A 26 6.46 8.28 4.72
N TYR A 27 6.72 9.48 5.18
CA TYR A 27 5.83 10.26 6.03
C TYR A 27 5.33 11.47 5.23
N MET A 28 4.24 11.27 4.50
CA MET A 28 3.77 12.22 3.47
C MET A 28 2.26 12.45 3.59
N ALA A 29 1.77 13.53 2.95
CA ALA A 29 0.34 13.81 2.88
C ALA A 29 -0.42 12.76 2.04
N PRO A 30 -1.75 12.60 2.24
CA PRO A 30 -2.58 11.66 1.47
C PRO A 30 -2.43 11.76 -0.04
N ASP A 31 -2.35 12.98 -0.58
CA ASP A 31 -2.18 13.20 -2.03
C ASP A 31 -0.91 12.58 -2.57
N TRP A 32 0.16 12.56 -1.77
CA TRP A 32 1.39 11.92 -2.17
C TRP A 32 1.22 10.40 -2.28
N PHE A 33 0.52 9.76 -1.34
CA PHE A 33 0.25 8.32 -1.37
C PHE A 33 -0.56 7.93 -2.60
N PHE A 34 -1.62 8.68 -2.91
CA PHE A 34 -2.40 8.46 -4.13
C PHE A 34 -1.55 8.62 -5.39
N ALA A 35 -0.76 9.69 -5.48
CA ALA A 35 0.08 9.96 -6.65
C ALA A 35 1.22 8.95 -6.81
N ASN A 36 1.58 8.22 -5.77
CA ASN A 36 2.69 7.26 -5.78
C ASN A 36 2.26 5.79 -5.74
N ALA A 37 0.98 5.47 -5.99
CA ALA A 37 0.51 4.10 -6.11
C ALA A 37 1.20 3.31 -7.25
N ALA A 38 1.78 3.99 -8.24
CA ALA A 38 2.58 3.42 -9.33
C ALA A 38 4.11 3.52 -9.09
N ARG A 39 4.55 3.91 -7.89
CA ARG A 39 5.96 4.22 -7.59
C ARG A 39 6.94 3.14 -8.02
N TYR A 40 6.59 1.89 -7.85
CA TYR A 40 7.47 0.75 -8.06
C TYR A 40 7.30 0.06 -9.41
N ASP A 41 6.34 0.51 -10.24
CA ASP A 41 6.04 -0.13 -11.53
C ASP A 41 7.24 -0.11 -12.48
N ASP A 42 8.05 0.95 -12.45
CA ASP A 42 9.24 1.13 -13.32
C ASP A 42 10.57 0.82 -12.61
N TYR A 43 10.55 0.17 -11.42
CA TYR A 43 11.80 -0.20 -10.74
C TYR A 43 12.55 -1.31 -11.50
N ASP A 44 13.88 -1.23 -11.47
CA ASP A 44 14.76 -2.29 -12.01
C ASP A 44 14.55 -3.59 -11.21
N ARG A 45 13.91 -4.58 -11.84
CA ARG A 45 13.63 -5.89 -11.23
C ARG A 45 14.88 -6.67 -10.85
N LYS A 46 16.04 -6.33 -11.43
CA LYS A 46 17.36 -6.91 -11.13
C LYS A 46 18.15 -6.08 -10.12
N GLY A 47 17.65 -4.91 -9.74
CA GLY A 47 18.26 -4.05 -8.73
C GLY A 47 17.96 -4.51 -7.30
N PRO A 48 18.47 -3.75 -6.31
CA PRO A 48 18.13 -3.95 -4.90
C PRO A 48 16.62 -4.01 -4.69
N LYS A 49 16.21 -4.90 -3.80
CA LYS A 49 14.80 -4.98 -3.37
C LYS A 49 14.49 -3.85 -2.39
N VAL A 50 13.22 -3.65 -2.10
CA VAL A 50 12.75 -2.59 -1.22
C VAL A 50 12.11 -3.20 0.03
N PHE A 51 12.48 -2.64 1.17
CA PHE A 51 11.74 -2.68 2.41
C PHE A 51 11.11 -1.30 2.60
N ALA A 52 9.78 -1.17 2.48
CA ALA A 52 9.06 0.02 2.89
C ALA A 52 8.92 -0.03 4.42
N GLY A 53 10.03 0.28 5.11
CA GLY A 53 10.21 -0.02 6.53
C GLY A 53 9.43 0.89 7.45
N GLU A 54 9.12 2.11 7.00
CA GLU A 54 8.28 3.03 7.74
C GLU A 54 7.41 3.83 6.78
N TYR A 55 6.09 3.81 6.99
CA TYR A 55 5.21 4.76 6.30
C TYR A 55 3.95 5.05 7.11
N ALA A 56 3.49 6.28 7.01
CA ALA A 56 2.19 6.72 7.48
C ALA A 56 1.73 7.94 6.68
N SER A 57 0.46 7.99 6.35
CA SER A 57 -0.16 9.14 5.70
C SER A 57 -0.45 10.23 6.74
N HIS A 58 0.20 11.36 6.59
CA HIS A 58 0.09 12.52 7.46
C HIS A 58 -0.81 13.58 6.86
N ASP A 59 -1.99 13.77 7.40
CA ASP A 59 -2.86 14.88 6.99
C ASP A 59 -2.45 16.18 7.71
N HIS A 60 -1.29 16.73 7.31
CA HIS A 60 -0.90 18.10 7.64
C HIS A 60 -1.48 19.03 6.57
N PRO A 61 -2.21 19.98 6.77
CA PRO A 61 -2.30 21.03 7.77
C PRO A 61 -3.53 20.92 8.69
N THR A 62 -4.39 19.94 8.52
CA THR A 62 -5.62 19.86 9.33
C THR A 62 -5.38 19.29 10.74
N GLY A 63 -4.19 18.74 11.01
CA GLY A 63 -3.86 18.05 12.25
C GLY A 63 -4.64 16.75 12.47
N LYS A 64 -5.38 16.28 11.46
CA LYS A 64 -6.20 15.06 11.51
C LYS A 64 -5.38 13.88 11.05
N ALA A 65 -4.63 13.32 11.96
CA ALA A 65 -3.92 12.08 11.72
C ALA A 65 -4.86 10.87 11.86
N ASN A 66 -4.58 9.78 11.16
CA ASN A 66 -5.33 8.52 11.17
C ASN A 66 -6.83 8.69 10.85
N ASN A 67 -7.20 9.65 10.03
CA ASN A 67 -8.55 9.80 9.52
C ASN A 67 -8.82 8.85 8.35
N PHE A 68 -10.07 8.80 7.88
CA PHE A 68 -10.46 7.91 6.78
C PHE A 68 -9.72 8.22 5.47
N LEU A 69 -9.43 9.50 5.19
CA LEU A 69 -8.68 9.91 3.99
C LEU A 69 -7.24 9.38 4.03
N ALA A 70 -6.59 9.49 5.19
CA ALA A 70 -5.24 8.94 5.38
C ALA A 70 -5.25 7.41 5.16
N ALA A 71 -6.19 6.70 5.77
CA ALA A 71 -6.33 5.26 5.59
C ALA A 71 -6.59 4.87 4.12
N LEU A 72 -7.47 5.60 3.43
CA LEU A 72 -7.81 5.36 2.03
C LEU A 72 -6.59 5.57 1.11
N SER A 73 -5.80 6.62 1.38
CA SER A 73 -4.59 6.90 0.61
C SER A 73 -3.50 5.84 0.79
N GLU A 74 -3.35 5.33 2.01
CA GLU A 74 -2.46 4.20 2.28
C GLU A 74 -2.96 2.92 1.60
N ALA A 75 -4.27 2.65 1.63
CA ALA A 75 -4.84 1.51 0.92
C ALA A 75 -4.52 1.57 -0.59
N ALA A 76 -4.66 2.74 -1.21
CA ALA A 76 -4.30 2.96 -2.60
C ALA A 76 -2.81 2.70 -2.86
N PHE A 77 -1.92 3.21 -2.01
CA PHE A 77 -0.48 2.98 -2.11
C PHE A 77 -0.12 1.50 -1.94
N MET A 78 -0.77 0.80 -1.00
CA MET A 78 -0.54 -0.63 -0.75
C MET A 78 -0.93 -1.52 -1.94
N THR A 79 -1.88 -1.12 -2.79
CA THR A 79 -2.12 -1.84 -4.06
C THR A 79 -0.86 -1.86 -4.93
N GLY A 80 -0.10 -0.76 -4.93
CA GLY A 80 1.17 -0.65 -5.64
C GLY A 80 2.28 -1.49 -5.01
N LEU A 81 2.36 -1.54 -3.68
CA LEU A 81 3.31 -2.40 -2.97
C LEU A 81 3.06 -3.87 -3.32
N GLU A 82 1.80 -4.32 -3.23
CA GLU A 82 1.43 -5.70 -3.52
C GLU A 82 1.64 -6.07 -4.98
N ARG A 83 1.22 -5.21 -5.92
CA ARG A 83 1.44 -5.43 -7.36
C ARG A 83 2.91 -5.59 -7.72
N ASN A 84 3.80 -4.96 -6.97
CA ASN A 84 5.23 -4.98 -7.16
C ASN A 84 5.97 -5.82 -6.10
N ALA A 85 5.38 -6.92 -5.63
CA ALA A 85 5.95 -7.80 -4.61
C ALA A 85 7.28 -8.47 -5.04
N ASP A 86 7.60 -8.45 -6.32
CA ASP A 86 8.91 -8.87 -6.84
C ASP A 86 10.02 -7.84 -6.58
N VAL A 87 9.67 -6.60 -6.28
CA VAL A 87 10.56 -5.50 -5.86
C VAL A 87 10.40 -5.22 -4.39
N VAL A 88 9.17 -4.97 -3.91
CA VAL A 88 8.87 -4.65 -2.51
C VAL A 88 8.71 -5.94 -1.74
N ARG A 89 9.70 -6.29 -0.92
CA ARG A 89 9.71 -7.55 -0.18
C ARG A 89 9.08 -7.48 1.19
N LEU A 90 9.12 -6.31 1.80
CA LEU A 90 8.58 -6.05 3.13
C LEU A 90 7.94 -4.66 3.14
N ALA A 91 6.90 -4.52 3.94
CA ALA A 91 6.26 -3.23 4.20
C ALA A 91 5.73 -3.20 5.64
N THR A 92 6.01 -2.13 6.37
CA THR A 92 5.57 -1.96 7.75
C THR A 92 5.08 -0.54 8.00
N TYR A 93 4.00 -0.44 8.76
CA TYR A 93 3.50 0.84 9.23
C TYR A 93 4.30 1.32 10.45
N ALA A 94 4.57 2.61 10.55
CA ALA A 94 5.17 3.21 11.73
C ALA A 94 4.62 4.64 11.96
N PRO A 95 4.50 5.06 13.24
CA PRO A 95 4.61 4.29 14.49
C PRO A 95 3.41 3.38 14.75
N LEU A 96 3.61 2.32 15.55
CA LEU A 96 2.57 1.32 15.83
C LEU A 96 1.67 1.68 17.01
N PHE A 97 2.24 2.15 18.13
CA PHE A 97 1.54 2.29 19.40
C PHE A 97 1.78 3.66 20.02
N ALA A 98 0.69 4.26 20.51
CA ALA A 98 0.77 5.46 21.35
C ALA A 98 -0.13 5.35 22.57
N HIS A 99 0.42 5.69 23.74
CA HIS A 99 -0.38 5.91 24.94
C HIS A 99 -1.01 7.31 24.88
N VAL A 100 -2.31 7.42 25.17
CA VAL A 100 -3.06 8.68 25.01
C VAL A 100 -2.50 9.86 25.81
N ASP A 101 -1.84 9.58 26.94
CA ASP A 101 -1.27 10.60 27.84
C ASP A 101 0.26 10.76 27.67
N ALA A 102 0.91 9.95 26.81
CA ALA A 102 2.37 9.91 26.70
C ALA A 102 2.84 9.50 25.29
N TRP A 103 2.29 10.13 24.28
CA TRP A 103 2.71 9.91 22.90
C TRP A 103 3.81 10.91 22.49
N GLN A 104 4.68 10.46 21.58
CA GLN A 104 5.75 11.28 21.03
C GLN A 104 5.49 11.65 19.58
N TRP A 105 4.82 10.79 18.84
CA TRP A 105 4.54 10.94 17.41
C TRP A 105 3.04 10.81 17.14
N ASN A 106 2.59 11.37 16.03
CA ASN A 106 1.25 11.27 15.49
C ASN A 106 1.36 11.42 13.96
N PRO A 107 0.80 10.49 13.15
CA PRO A 107 -0.18 9.45 13.49
C PRO A 107 0.45 8.20 14.12
N ASP A 108 -0.37 7.43 14.85
CA ASP A 108 -0.04 6.11 15.39
C ASP A 108 -1.13 5.11 15.01
N LEU A 109 -0.75 3.85 14.76
CA LEU A 109 -1.69 2.85 14.26
C LEU A 109 -2.71 2.43 15.30
N ILE A 110 -2.28 2.28 16.56
CA ILE A 110 -3.09 1.85 17.69
C ILE A 110 -2.87 2.80 18.86
N TRP A 111 -3.95 3.38 19.36
CA TRP A 111 -3.96 4.21 20.55
C TRP A 111 -4.46 3.40 21.75
N PHE A 112 -3.87 3.57 22.91
CA PHE A 112 -4.27 2.85 24.11
C PHE A 112 -4.14 3.70 25.39
N ASP A 113 -4.92 3.34 26.40
CA ASP A 113 -4.75 3.72 27.79
C ASP A 113 -4.51 2.45 28.64
N ASN A 114 -4.46 2.58 29.96
CA ASN A 114 -4.20 1.45 30.85
C ASN A 114 -5.27 0.34 30.82
N LEU A 115 -6.44 0.59 30.23
CA LEU A 115 -7.61 -0.29 30.26
C LEU A 115 -8.19 -0.59 28.88
N ARG A 116 -7.98 0.29 27.91
CA ARG A 116 -8.64 0.23 26.58
C ARG A 116 -7.66 0.49 25.46
N MET A 117 -8.02 0.04 24.28
CA MET A 117 -7.32 0.38 23.06
C MET A 117 -8.29 0.77 21.94
N MET A 118 -7.80 1.60 21.03
CA MET A 118 -8.50 1.99 19.81
C MET A 118 -7.64 1.69 18.58
N ARG A 119 -8.18 0.93 17.66
CA ARG A 119 -7.61 0.72 16.34
C ARG A 119 -8.07 1.82 15.41
N THR A 120 -7.13 2.42 14.70
CA THR A 120 -7.43 3.49 13.75
C THR A 120 -7.97 2.94 12.42
N PRO A 121 -8.56 3.77 11.54
CA PRO A 121 -8.89 3.35 10.18
C PRO A 121 -7.68 2.76 9.42
N ASN A 122 -6.49 3.32 9.61
CA ASN A 122 -5.24 2.83 9.04
C ASN A 122 -4.90 1.40 9.51
N TYR A 123 -5.18 1.08 10.79
CA TYR A 123 -5.03 -0.28 11.31
C TYR A 123 -5.85 -1.30 10.50
N TYR A 124 -7.11 -0.97 10.22
CA TYR A 124 -7.97 -1.89 9.47
C TYR A 124 -7.52 -2.08 8.02
N VAL A 125 -6.94 -1.06 7.40
CA VAL A 125 -6.29 -1.20 6.09
C VAL A 125 -5.12 -2.18 6.17
N GLN A 126 -4.20 -2.00 7.13
CA GLN A 126 -3.07 -2.91 7.33
C GLN A 126 -3.56 -4.35 7.59
N GLN A 127 -4.59 -4.51 8.42
CA GLN A 127 -5.18 -5.81 8.73
C GLN A 127 -5.78 -6.47 7.49
N MET A 128 -6.53 -5.73 6.66
CA MET A 128 -7.11 -6.28 5.43
C MET A 128 -6.04 -6.82 4.48
N TYR A 129 -4.95 -6.09 4.28
CA TYR A 129 -3.85 -6.57 3.45
C TYR A 129 -3.11 -7.75 4.08
N GLY A 130 -2.79 -7.67 5.37
CA GLY A 130 -2.04 -8.72 6.07
C GLY A 130 -2.79 -10.04 6.19
N MET A 131 -4.11 -9.99 6.35
CA MET A 131 -4.96 -11.19 6.47
C MET A 131 -5.39 -11.78 5.12
N ASN A 132 -5.22 -11.04 4.03
CA ASN A 132 -5.61 -11.45 2.69
C ASN A 132 -4.39 -11.42 1.75
N ALA A 133 -3.28 -11.96 2.21
CA ALA A 133 -2.09 -12.10 1.38
C ALA A 133 -2.23 -13.28 0.41
N GLY A 134 -1.62 -13.16 -0.77
CA GLY A 134 -1.52 -14.23 -1.74
C GLY A 134 -0.08 -14.69 -1.92
N THR A 135 0.10 -15.74 -2.71
CA THR A 135 1.42 -16.27 -3.10
C THR A 135 1.92 -15.70 -4.41
N ASP A 136 1.02 -15.36 -5.31
CA ASP A 136 1.33 -14.91 -6.66
C ASP A 136 0.55 -13.65 -7.02
N VAL A 137 1.24 -12.67 -7.58
CA VAL A 137 0.61 -11.45 -8.08
C VAL A 137 -0.05 -11.72 -9.42
N LEU A 138 -1.33 -11.33 -9.55
CA LEU A 138 -2.07 -11.43 -10.78
C LEU A 138 -2.00 -10.11 -11.57
N ASN A 139 -1.96 -10.23 -12.89
CA ASN A 139 -2.00 -9.06 -13.76
C ASN A 139 -3.43 -8.50 -13.83
N LEU A 140 -3.68 -7.45 -13.05
CA LEU A 140 -4.95 -6.73 -13.04
C LEU A 140 -4.81 -5.41 -13.82
N GLN A 141 -5.70 -5.21 -14.78
CA GLN A 141 -5.67 -4.04 -15.65
C GLN A 141 -7.05 -3.43 -15.84
N MET A 142 -7.09 -2.13 -16.05
CA MET A 142 -8.20 -1.36 -16.56
C MET A 142 -7.72 -0.62 -17.80
N ASP A 143 -8.39 -0.82 -18.95
CA ASP A 143 -8.01 -0.26 -20.25
C ASP A 143 -6.53 -0.55 -20.65
N GLY A 144 -6.06 -1.75 -20.35
CA GLY A 144 -4.70 -2.22 -20.69
C GLY A 144 -3.59 -1.65 -19.80
N LYS A 145 -3.92 -1.02 -18.68
CA LYS A 145 -2.94 -0.43 -17.73
C LYS A 145 -3.22 -0.90 -16.31
N PRO A 146 -2.20 -0.96 -15.43
CA PRO A 146 -2.42 -1.17 -14.00
C PRO A 146 -3.40 -0.15 -13.44
N VAL A 147 -4.22 -0.55 -12.45
CA VAL A 147 -5.23 0.32 -11.84
C VAL A 147 -4.57 1.18 -10.75
N THR A 148 -4.19 2.39 -11.11
CA THR A 148 -3.34 3.28 -10.28
C THR A 148 -3.88 4.69 -10.12
N GLY A 149 -5.21 4.87 -10.19
CA GLY A 149 -5.87 6.16 -10.01
C GLY A 149 -6.83 6.56 -11.14
N GLN A 150 -6.98 5.73 -12.17
CA GLN A 150 -7.99 5.95 -13.21
C GLN A 150 -9.38 5.93 -12.58
N ASP A 151 -10.19 6.94 -12.85
CA ASP A 151 -11.52 7.14 -12.25
C ASP A 151 -11.50 7.11 -10.70
N SER A 152 -10.39 7.54 -10.12
CA SER A 152 -10.12 7.46 -8.67
C SER A 152 -10.09 6.03 -8.11
N LEU A 153 -9.88 5.02 -8.96
CA LEU A 153 -9.78 3.62 -8.58
C LEU A 153 -8.32 3.16 -8.50
N TYR A 154 -8.04 2.35 -7.48
CA TYR A 154 -6.76 1.67 -7.31
C TYR A 154 -7.03 0.21 -7.02
N ALA A 155 -6.24 -0.70 -7.58
CA ALA A 155 -6.47 -2.11 -7.36
C ALA A 155 -5.20 -2.96 -7.49
N SER A 156 -5.23 -4.09 -6.77
CA SER A 156 -4.30 -5.20 -6.94
C SER A 156 -5.05 -6.53 -6.84
N ALA A 157 -4.49 -7.56 -7.40
CA ALA A 157 -5.04 -8.90 -7.31
C ALA A 157 -3.92 -9.92 -7.06
N VAL A 158 -4.21 -10.89 -6.21
CA VAL A 158 -3.29 -11.99 -5.91
C VAL A 158 -4.02 -13.32 -5.94
N LEU A 159 -3.25 -14.38 -6.17
CA LEU A 159 -3.70 -15.77 -6.04
C LEU A 159 -3.08 -16.35 -4.77
N ASP A 160 -3.87 -16.94 -3.92
CA ASP A 160 -3.39 -17.86 -2.90
C ASP A 160 -3.35 -19.29 -3.50
N ALA A 161 -2.18 -19.73 -3.93
CA ALA A 161 -2.02 -21.00 -4.63
C ALA A 161 -2.45 -22.21 -3.80
N PRO A 162 -2.20 -22.29 -2.48
CA PRO A 162 -2.65 -23.39 -1.63
C PRO A 162 -4.18 -23.56 -1.61
N THR A 163 -4.94 -22.47 -1.52
CA THR A 163 -6.41 -22.52 -1.49
C THR A 163 -7.02 -22.38 -2.88
N GLY A 164 -6.26 -21.80 -3.81
CA GLY A 164 -6.71 -21.42 -5.13
C GLY A 164 -7.64 -20.23 -5.16
N GLU A 165 -7.69 -19.45 -4.09
CA GLU A 165 -8.48 -18.21 -4.01
C GLU A 165 -7.83 -17.09 -4.79
N VAL A 166 -8.64 -16.32 -5.51
CA VAL A 166 -8.25 -15.05 -6.10
C VAL A 166 -8.74 -13.94 -5.19
N ILE A 167 -7.81 -13.18 -4.67
CA ILE A 167 -8.08 -12.08 -3.74
C ILE A 167 -7.91 -10.76 -4.48
N LEU A 168 -9.00 -10.01 -4.59
CA LEU A 168 -9.02 -8.69 -5.20
C LEU A 168 -9.09 -7.61 -4.12
N LYS A 169 -8.22 -6.63 -4.20
CA LYS A 169 -8.28 -5.41 -3.39
C LYS A 169 -8.62 -4.24 -4.29
N LEU A 170 -9.70 -3.57 -3.98
CA LEU A 170 -10.21 -2.43 -4.74
C LEU A 170 -10.40 -1.24 -3.81
N VAL A 171 -9.83 -0.12 -4.19
CA VAL A 171 -9.93 1.15 -3.46
C VAL A 171 -10.61 2.18 -4.34
N ASN A 172 -11.72 2.73 -3.87
CA ASN A 172 -12.38 3.86 -4.49
C ASN A 172 -12.07 5.13 -3.69
N ALA A 173 -11.21 5.98 -4.25
CA ALA A 173 -10.86 7.28 -3.68
C ALA A 173 -11.79 8.40 -4.14
N GLY A 174 -12.75 8.10 -5.00
CA GLY A 174 -13.75 9.04 -5.49
C GLY A 174 -14.86 9.32 -4.46
N SER A 175 -15.62 10.38 -4.71
CA SER A 175 -16.78 10.77 -3.88
C SER A 175 -18.08 10.06 -4.25
N ARG A 176 -18.07 9.23 -5.28
CA ARG A 176 -19.23 8.52 -5.81
C ARG A 176 -19.04 7.01 -5.75
N SER A 177 -20.13 6.28 -5.68
CA SER A 177 -20.13 4.83 -5.87
C SER A 177 -19.84 4.52 -7.33
N GLU A 178 -18.89 3.59 -7.55
CA GLU A 178 -18.53 3.10 -8.88
C GLU A 178 -19.00 1.65 -9.03
N LYS A 179 -19.52 1.34 -10.22
CA LYS A 179 -19.88 -0.02 -10.60
C LYS A 179 -18.79 -0.56 -11.51
N VAL A 180 -18.05 -1.53 -11.01
CA VAL A 180 -16.99 -2.18 -11.78
C VAL A 180 -17.43 -3.58 -12.22
N GLN A 181 -17.05 -3.95 -13.43
CA GLN A 181 -17.18 -5.32 -13.92
C GLN A 181 -15.79 -5.94 -13.96
N ILE A 182 -15.62 -7.12 -13.38
CA ILE A 182 -14.37 -7.84 -13.32
C ILE A 182 -14.46 -9.02 -14.25
N GLU A 183 -13.52 -9.08 -15.19
CA GLU A 183 -13.39 -10.20 -16.12
C GLU A 183 -12.15 -11.02 -15.77
N PHE A 184 -12.33 -12.32 -15.64
CA PHE A 184 -11.25 -13.26 -15.37
C PHE A 184 -10.89 -14.00 -16.65
N SER A 185 -9.61 -13.93 -17.06
CA SER A 185 -9.07 -14.72 -18.15
C SER A 185 -8.23 -15.89 -17.62
N GLY A 186 -8.27 -17.03 -18.32
CA GLY A 186 -7.44 -18.20 -17.98
C GLY A 186 -7.92 -19.04 -16.79
N LEU A 187 -9.02 -18.69 -16.15
CA LEU A 187 -9.61 -19.49 -15.08
C LEU A 187 -10.46 -20.64 -15.67
N LYS A 188 -10.15 -21.87 -15.27
CA LYS A 188 -11.12 -22.97 -15.37
C LYS A 188 -12.26 -22.65 -14.42
N LYS A 189 -13.54 -22.86 -14.85
CA LYS A 189 -14.77 -22.59 -14.10
C LYS A 189 -14.58 -22.62 -12.57
N ARG A 190 -14.65 -21.47 -11.90
CA ARG A 190 -14.58 -21.36 -10.44
C ARG A 190 -15.84 -20.66 -9.94
N GLN A 191 -16.31 -21.03 -8.75
CA GLN A 191 -17.41 -20.36 -8.09
C GLN A 191 -16.90 -19.06 -7.44
N LEU A 192 -17.65 -17.99 -7.61
CA LEU A 192 -17.49 -16.77 -6.82
C LEU A 192 -17.93 -17.09 -5.40
N VAL A 193 -17.04 -16.96 -4.45
CA VAL A 193 -17.38 -16.94 -3.03
C VAL A 193 -17.46 -15.45 -2.66
N SER A 194 -18.67 -14.99 -2.32
CA SER A 194 -18.88 -13.64 -1.83
C SER A 194 -18.25 -13.50 -0.45
N GLY A 195 -17.40 -12.48 -0.28
CA GLY A 195 -16.95 -12.00 1.01
C GLY A 195 -17.89 -10.89 1.52
#